data_8e9e4accd19153004326facee760ac3f
#
_entry.id   8e9e4accd19153004326facee760ac3f
#
_cell.length_a   1.000
_cell.length_b   1.000
_cell.length_c   1.000
_cell.angle_alpha   90.00
_cell.angle_beta   90.00
_cell.angle_gamma   90.00
#
_symmetry.space_group_name_H-M   'P 1'
#
loop_
_entity.id
_entity.type
_entity.pdbx_description
1 polymer ?
#
loop_
_entity_poly.entity_id
_entity_poly.type
_entity_poly.pdbx_seq_one_letter_code
_entity_poly.pdbx_strand_id
1 'polypeptide(L)'
;MSFFDSEIVREELEVINELQTDIFQELSTFPTLSVEEKNEHIEKMTQLLQKQQLMYIRLSLSDDPQAIKMKEELQQSLILLGFPPNTNVNTFFQTMTETIKNLKLYVD
;
A
#
# COMPACT_ATOMS: atom_id res chain seq x y z
N MET A 1 5.24 10.61 -23.23
CA MET A 1 5.44 9.33 -22.52
C MET A 1 4.33 9.09 -21.53
N SER A 2 3.81 7.87 -21.52
CA SER A 2 2.83 7.45 -20.52
C SER A 2 3.51 7.34 -19.14
N PHE A 3 2.75 7.61 -18.08
CA PHE A 3 3.21 7.41 -16.71
C PHE A 3 3.78 5.99 -16.50
N PHE A 4 3.11 4.99 -17.07
CA PHE A 4 3.50 3.59 -16.91
C PHE A 4 4.66 3.16 -17.82
N ASP A 5 5.11 4.03 -18.73
CA ASP A 5 6.28 3.77 -19.57
C ASP A 5 7.59 4.14 -18.87
N SER A 6 7.51 4.85 -17.74
CA SER A 6 8.70 5.19 -16.95
C SER A 6 9.33 3.93 -16.36
N GLU A 7 10.62 3.76 -16.58
CA GLU A 7 11.38 2.65 -16.02
C GLU A 7 11.34 2.65 -14.49
N ILE A 8 11.47 3.84 -13.89
CA ILE A 8 11.40 3.99 -12.43
C ILE A 8 10.04 3.55 -11.89
N VAL A 9 8.96 3.94 -12.55
CA VAL A 9 7.61 3.53 -12.15
C VAL A 9 7.43 2.02 -12.26
N ARG A 10 7.91 1.41 -13.34
CA ARG A 10 7.84 -0.04 -13.52
C ARG A 10 8.60 -0.79 -12.43
N GLU A 11 9.81 -0.35 -12.11
CA GLU A 11 10.62 -0.96 -11.05
C GLU A 11 9.94 -0.87 -9.69
N GLU A 12 9.37 0.29 -9.37
CA GLU A 12 8.65 0.47 -8.11
C GLU A 12 7.39 -0.38 -8.03
N LEU A 13 6.64 -0.49 -9.11
CA LEU A 13 5.46 -1.36 -9.15
C LEU A 13 5.84 -2.82 -8.96
N GLU A 14 6.97 -3.24 -9.52
CA GLU A 14 7.48 -4.59 -9.35
C GLU A 14 7.83 -4.88 -7.89
N VAL A 15 8.51 -3.95 -7.22
CA VAL A 15 8.83 -4.07 -5.80
C VAL A 15 7.58 -4.11 -4.94
N ILE A 16 6.59 -3.26 -5.23
CA ILE A 16 5.30 -3.26 -4.55
C ILE A 16 4.62 -4.61 -4.69
N ASN A 17 4.61 -5.17 -5.90
CA ASN A 17 4.01 -6.47 -6.16
C ASN A 17 4.71 -7.59 -5.39
N GLU A 18 6.03 -7.58 -5.34
CA GLU A 18 6.80 -8.56 -4.56
C GLU A 18 6.48 -8.48 -3.08
N LEU A 19 6.44 -7.26 -2.51
CA LEU A 19 6.08 -7.06 -1.10
C LEU A 19 4.67 -7.55 -0.80
N GLN A 20 3.72 -7.25 -1.68
CA GLN A 20 2.34 -7.72 -1.52
C GLN A 20 2.26 -9.23 -1.51
N THR A 21 2.99 -9.89 -2.39
CA THR A 21 3.02 -11.35 -2.48
C THR A 21 3.61 -11.95 -1.21
N ASP A 22 4.74 -11.43 -0.73
CA ASP A 22 5.39 -11.91 0.48
C ASP A 22 4.48 -11.75 1.71
N ILE A 23 3.87 -10.58 1.86
CA ILE A 23 2.98 -10.29 2.98
C ILE A 23 1.76 -11.22 2.94
N PHE A 24 1.18 -11.39 1.77
CA PHE A 24 0.01 -12.26 1.60
C PHE A 24 0.33 -13.70 1.98
N GLN A 25 1.50 -14.21 1.57
CA GLN A 25 1.92 -15.58 1.89
C GLN A 25 2.14 -15.78 3.39
N GLU A 26 2.58 -14.74 4.11
CA GLU A 26 2.84 -14.82 5.54
C GLU A 26 1.58 -14.64 6.41
N LEU A 27 0.47 -14.16 5.83
CA LEU A 27 -0.74 -13.85 6.62
C LEU A 27 -1.29 -15.05 7.38
N SER A 28 -1.34 -16.23 6.75
CA SER A 28 -1.91 -17.42 7.38
C SER A 28 -1.04 -17.97 8.52
N THR A 29 0.26 -17.69 8.48
CA THR A 29 1.22 -18.19 9.47
C THR A 29 1.61 -17.15 10.52
N PHE A 30 1.15 -15.91 10.36
CA PHE A 30 1.53 -14.80 11.23
C PHE A 30 1.37 -15.12 12.72
N PRO A 31 0.25 -15.70 13.19
CA PRO A 31 0.08 -15.99 14.62
C PRO A 31 1.11 -16.96 15.19
N THR A 32 1.72 -17.79 14.33
CA THR A 32 2.71 -18.80 14.74
C THR A 32 4.16 -18.34 14.64
N LEU A 33 4.37 -17.14 14.08
CA LEU A 33 5.71 -16.59 13.93
C LEU A 33 6.31 -16.18 15.29
N SER A 34 7.63 -16.19 15.39
CA SER A 34 8.33 -15.61 16.53
C SER A 34 8.11 -14.09 16.57
N VAL A 35 8.41 -13.46 17.72
CA VAL A 35 8.33 -12.02 17.85
C VAL A 35 9.21 -11.32 16.82
N GLU A 36 10.41 -11.84 16.60
CA GLU A 36 11.34 -11.29 15.60
C GLU A 36 10.76 -11.36 14.19
N GLU A 37 10.21 -12.52 13.81
CA GLU A 37 9.61 -12.73 12.50
C GLU A 37 8.35 -11.87 12.32
N LYS A 38 7.55 -11.70 13.37
CA LYS A 38 6.39 -10.80 13.34
C LYS A 38 6.81 -9.36 13.10
N ASN A 39 7.89 -8.91 13.74
CA ASN A 39 8.40 -7.56 13.53
C ASN A 39 8.94 -7.37 12.12
N GLU A 40 9.57 -8.37 11.53
CA GLU A 40 10.01 -8.32 10.13
C GLU A 40 8.82 -8.20 9.18
N HIS A 41 7.75 -8.93 9.44
CA HIS A 41 6.51 -8.86 8.67
C HIS A 41 5.89 -7.46 8.76
N ILE A 42 5.84 -6.89 9.95
CA ILE A 42 5.32 -5.53 10.18
C ILE A 42 6.18 -4.50 9.43
N GLU A 43 7.49 -4.69 9.43
CA GLU A 43 8.38 -3.80 8.68
C GLU A 43 8.12 -3.87 7.18
N LYS A 44 7.89 -5.06 6.63
CA LYS A 44 7.50 -5.23 5.22
C LYS A 44 6.18 -4.49 4.92
N MET A 45 5.20 -4.59 5.81
CA MET A 45 3.94 -3.88 5.65
C MET A 45 4.14 -2.36 5.65
N THR A 46 5.00 -1.87 6.54
CA THR A 46 5.34 -0.44 6.59
C THR A 46 6.00 0.01 5.29
N GLN A 47 6.95 -0.75 4.79
CA GLN A 47 7.61 -0.45 3.52
C GLN A 47 6.64 -0.46 2.35
N LEU A 48 5.76 -1.44 2.30
CA LEU A 48 4.73 -1.53 1.26
C LEU A 48 3.84 -0.30 1.27
N LEU A 49 3.36 0.08 2.45
CA LEU A 49 2.47 1.23 2.59
C LEU A 49 3.16 2.52 2.14
N GLN A 50 4.42 2.73 2.54
CA GLN A 50 5.19 3.90 2.14
C GLN A 50 5.39 3.96 0.62
N LYS A 51 5.69 2.84 0.01
CA LYS A 51 5.89 2.76 -1.45
C LYS A 51 4.58 2.99 -2.20
N GLN A 52 3.48 2.45 -1.72
CA GLN A 52 2.16 2.66 -2.31
C GLN A 52 1.75 4.13 -2.19
N GLN A 53 2.00 4.77 -1.05
CA GLN A 53 1.69 6.18 -0.84
C GLN A 53 2.49 7.06 -1.79
N LEU A 54 3.79 6.80 -1.94
CA LEU A 54 4.65 7.54 -2.86
C LEU A 54 4.19 7.36 -4.31
N MET A 55 3.85 6.13 -4.69
CA MET A 55 3.34 5.83 -6.03
C MET A 55 2.04 6.58 -6.29
N TYR A 56 1.13 6.63 -5.30
CA TYR A 56 -0.12 7.37 -5.42
C TYR A 56 0.14 8.87 -5.62
N ILE A 57 1.10 9.45 -4.89
CA ILE A 57 1.47 10.86 -5.06
C ILE A 57 1.95 11.13 -6.48
N ARG A 58 2.82 10.28 -7.01
CA ARG A 58 3.31 10.40 -8.39
C ARG A 58 2.17 10.28 -9.41
N LEU A 59 1.30 9.32 -9.19
CA LEU A 59 0.11 9.08 -10.02
C LEU A 59 -0.78 10.32 -10.04
N SER A 60 -0.98 10.95 -8.89
CA SER A 60 -1.83 12.14 -8.75
C SER A 60 -1.28 13.36 -9.48
N LEU A 61 0.03 13.42 -9.67
CA LEU A 61 0.70 14.53 -10.35
C LEU A 61 0.78 14.31 -11.86
N SER A 62 0.38 13.16 -12.36
CA SER A 62 0.46 12.83 -13.79
C SER A 62 -0.77 13.31 -14.53
N ASP A 63 -0.56 13.85 -15.74
CA ASP A 63 -1.62 14.23 -16.68
C ASP A 63 -2.03 13.07 -17.59
N ASP A 64 -1.35 11.93 -17.47
CA ASP A 64 -1.61 10.77 -18.32
C ASP A 64 -3.03 10.24 -18.07
N PRO A 65 -3.85 10.03 -19.12
CA PRO A 65 -5.20 9.49 -18.95
C PRO A 65 -5.26 8.15 -18.21
N GLN A 66 -4.26 7.30 -18.37
CA GLN A 66 -4.19 6.02 -17.65
C GLN A 66 -3.96 6.24 -16.16
N ALA A 67 -3.12 7.21 -15.79
CA ALA A 67 -2.87 7.56 -14.40
C ALA A 67 -4.13 8.16 -13.74
N ILE A 68 -4.83 9.03 -14.45
CA ILE A 68 -6.07 9.63 -13.98
C ILE A 68 -7.13 8.55 -13.74
N LYS A 69 -7.25 7.61 -14.67
CA LYS A 69 -8.19 6.50 -14.54
C LYS A 69 -7.87 5.61 -13.34
N MET A 70 -6.60 5.29 -13.12
CA MET A 70 -6.19 4.48 -11.98
C MET A 70 -6.47 5.18 -10.66
N LYS A 71 -6.27 6.50 -10.59
CA LYS A 71 -6.61 7.29 -9.41
C LYS A 71 -8.09 7.19 -9.08
N GLU A 72 -8.96 7.29 -10.08
CA GLU A 72 -10.40 7.15 -9.90
C GLU A 72 -10.78 5.76 -9.43
N GLU A 73 -10.17 4.73 -10.01
CA GLU A 73 -10.39 3.34 -9.62
C GLU A 73 -10.00 3.09 -8.15
N LEU A 74 -8.87 3.67 -7.70
CA LEU A 74 -8.44 3.58 -6.32
C LEU A 74 -9.45 4.24 -5.37
N GLN A 75 -9.97 5.40 -5.71
CA GLN A 75 -10.99 6.07 -4.91
C GLN A 75 -12.27 5.25 -4.81
N GLN A 76 -12.71 4.63 -5.91
CA GLN A 76 -13.88 3.76 -5.91
C GLN A 76 -13.63 2.50 -5.06
N SER A 77 -12.42 1.96 -5.08
CA SER A 77 -12.07 0.81 -4.26
C SER A 77 -12.21 1.11 -2.76
N LEU A 78 -11.93 2.33 -2.33
CA LEU A 78 -12.13 2.73 -0.93
C LEU A 78 -13.60 2.64 -0.52
N ILE A 79 -14.50 3.06 -1.40
CA ILE A 79 -15.94 2.97 -1.14
C ILE A 79 -16.36 1.52 -0.98
N LEU A 80 -15.85 0.63 -1.84
CA LEU A 80 -16.14 -0.80 -1.78
C LEU A 80 -15.61 -1.44 -0.50
N LEU A 81 -14.53 -0.89 0.07
CA LEU A 81 -13.97 -1.36 1.33
C LEU A 81 -14.70 -0.82 2.56
N GLY A 82 -15.75 -0.02 2.37
CA GLY A 82 -16.56 0.51 3.45
C GLY A 82 -16.23 1.91 3.91
N PHE A 83 -15.32 2.59 3.25
CA PHE A 83 -15.02 4.00 3.56
C PHE A 83 -16.14 4.90 2.99
N PRO A 84 -16.40 6.05 3.64
CA PRO A 84 -17.38 7.01 3.11
C PRO A 84 -17.03 7.47 1.69
N PRO A 85 -18.04 7.82 0.85
CA PRO A 85 -17.79 8.18 -0.56
C PRO A 85 -16.86 9.37 -0.79
N ASN A 86 -16.71 10.24 0.21
CA ASN A 86 -15.83 11.39 0.12
C ASN A 86 -14.51 11.21 0.87
N THR A 87 -14.15 9.97 1.19
CA THR A 87 -12.88 9.66 1.85
C THR A 87 -11.71 9.96 0.91
N ASN A 88 -10.76 10.75 1.39
CA ASN A 88 -9.53 11.02 0.69
C ASN A 88 -8.60 9.81 0.81
N VAL A 89 -7.89 9.48 -0.27
CA VAL A 89 -6.91 8.37 -0.26
C VAL A 89 -5.82 8.62 0.78
N ASN A 90 -5.44 9.86 1.04
CA ASN A 90 -4.49 10.19 2.12
C ASN A 90 -5.00 9.77 3.49
N THR A 91 -6.30 9.91 3.75
CA THR A 91 -6.92 9.45 4.99
C THR A 91 -6.80 7.93 5.11
N PHE A 92 -7.00 7.21 4.00
CA PHE A 92 -6.80 5.76 3.97
C PHE A 92 -5.37 5.39 4.39
N PHE A 93 -4.36 6.04 3.81
CA PHE A 93 -2.96 5.77 4.15
C PHE A 93 -2.65 6.09 5.60
N GLN A 94 -3.20 7.18 6.15
CA GLN A 94 -3.04 7.51 7.57
C GLN A 94 -3.64 6.44 8.47
N THR A 95 -4.84 5.99 8.16
CA THR A 95 -5.52 4.94 8.92
C THR A 95 -4.71 3.65 8.92
N MET A 96 -4.19 3.27 7.76
CA MET A 96 -3.37 2.06 7.64
C MET A 96 -2.05 2.20 8.41
N THR A 97 -1.43 3.37 8.38
CA THR A 97 -0.21 3.64 9.14
C THR A 97 -0.45 3.47 10.64
N GLU A 98 -1.55 4.01 11.15
CA GLU A 98 -1.90 3.88 12.56
C GLU A 98 -2.23 2.43 12.94
N THR A 99 -2.91 1.72 12.05
CA THR A 99 -3.21 0.30 12.25
C THR A 99 -1.92 -0.52 12.39
N ILE A 100 -0.93 -0.24 11.55
CA ILE A 100 0.36 -0.93 11.61
C ILE A 100 1.12 -0.58 12.90
N LYS A 101 1.09 0.68 13.32
CA LYS A 101 1.71 1.10 14.58
C LYS A 101 1.07 0.40 15.78
N ASN A 102 -0.26 0.29 15.80
CA ASN A 102 -0.97 -0.41 16.85
C ASN A 102 -0.64 -1.90 16.87
N LEU A 103 -0.53 -2.51 15.71
CA LEU A 103 -0.12 -3.91 15.60
C LEU A 103 1.27 -4.13 16.17
N LYS A 104 2.20 -3.22 15.90
CA LYS A 104 3.56 -3.30 16.45
C LYS A 104 3.58 -3.22 17.96
N LEU A 105 2.79 -2.32 18.54
CA LEU A 105 2.67 -2.21 20.00
C LEU A 105 2.11 -3.50 20.61
N TYR A 106 1.19 -4.14 19.93
CA TYR A 106 0.61 -5.39 20.38
C TYR A 106 1.60 -6.55 20.34
N VAL A 107 2.48 -6.59 19.34
CA VAL A 107 3.49 -7.64 19.19
C VAL A 107 4.63 -7.46 20.18
N ASP A 108 5.07 -6.22 20.39
CA ASP A 108 6.16 -5.90 21.32
C ASP A 108 5.69 -5.98 22.77
#